data_e1b0c2ed719ac93c0565ff27ea543db0
#
_entry.id   e1b0c2ed719ac93c0565ff27ea543db0
#
_cell.length_a   1.000
_cell.length_b   1.000
_cell.length_c   1.000
_cell.angle_alpha   90.00
_cell.angle_beta   90.00
_cell.angle_gamma   90.00
#
_symmetry.space_group_name_H-M   'P 1'
#
loop_
_entity.id
_entity.type
_entity.pdbx_description
1 polymer ?
#
loop_
_entity_poly.entity_id
_entity_poly.type
_entity_poly.pdbx_seq_one_letter_code
_entity_poly.pdbx_strand_id
1 'polypeptide(L)'
;MAYMSEEGYKQLLEELRHLESVERPRIVAAIAEARDKGDLSENAEYDAAKEAQGLLEMKISQLKATIGDAKIIDTSKLKADTVQILSKVELKNVKTGMKMVYTLVAESEANLKLGKISVNTPIAQGLLGKKV
;
A
#
# COMPACT_ATOMS: atom_id res chain seq x y z
N MET A 1 6.64 0.42 -13.61
CA MET A 1 6.54 -0.98 -13.16
C MET A 1 6.97 -1.07 -11.70
N ALA A 2 6.07 -1.53 -10.82
CA ALA A 2 6.32 -1.57 -9.39
C ALA A 2 6.67 -2.99 -8.93
N TYR A 3 7.84 -3.17 -8.35
CA TYR A 3 8.22 -4.44 -7.74
C TYR A 3 7.66 -4.50 -6.31
N MET A 4 7.14 -5.66 -5.92
CA MET A 4 6.61 -5.85 -4.57
C MET A 4 6.74 -7.30 -4.12
N SER A 5 6.59 -7.54 -2.83
CA SER A 5 6.56 -8.87 -2.27
C SER A 5 5.26 -9.58 -2.60
N GLU A 6 5.25 -10.91 -2.53
CA GLU A 6 4.03 -11.69 -2.69
C GLU A 6 3.00 -11.32 -1.62
N GLU A 7 3.45 -11.11 -0.38
CA GLU A 7 2.58 -10.69 0.71
C GLU A 7 1.93 -9.34 0.44
N GLY A 8 2.72 -8.35 -0.01
CA GLY A 8 2.20 -7.03 -0.36
C GLY A 8 1.19 -7.10 -1.49
N TYR A 9 1.43 -7.93 -2.49
CA TYR A 9 0.50 -8.15 -3.60
C TYR A 9 -0.82 -8.74 -3.10
N LYS A 10 -0.76 -9.74 -2.23
CA LYS A 10 -1.96 -10.34 -1.64
C LYS A 10 -2.76 -9.33 -0.82
N GLN A 11 -2.09 -8.45 -0.08
CA GLN A 11 -2.75 -7.39 0.68
C GLN A 11 -3.47 -6.41 -0.24
N LEU A 12 -2.89 -6.05 -1.37
CA LEU A 12 -3.54 -5.17 -2.35
C LEU A 12 -4.78 -5.84 -2.95
N LEU A 13 -4.71 -7.12 -3.28
CA LEU A 13 -5.86 -7.87 -3.79
C LEU A 13 -6.98 -7.94 -2.75
N GLU A 14 -6.65 -8.16 -1.48
CA GLU A 14 -7.63 -8.20 -0.40
C GLU A 14 -8.27 -6.83 -0.17
N GLU A 15 -7.49 -5.76 -0.23
CA GLU A 15 -8.01 -4.40 -0.14
C GLU A 15 -8.99 -4.12 -1.28
N LEU A 16 -8.62 -4.48 -2.52
CA LEU A 16 -9.50 -4.30 -3.67
C LEU A 16 -10.81 -5.07 -3.49
N ARG A 17 -10.71 -6.31 -3.04
CA ARG A 17 -11.89 -7.14 -2.78
C ARG A 17 -12.81 -6.48 -1.76
N HIS A 18 -12.25 -5.94 -0.67
CA HIS A 18 -13.02 -5.24 0.35
C HIS A 18 -13.73 -4.00 -0.20
N LEU A 19 -13.00 -3.18 -0.98
CA LEU A 19 -13.59 -1.99 -1.57
C LEU A 19 -14.74 -2.31 -2.52
N GLU A 20 -14.61 -3.36 -3.31
CA GLU A 20 -15.63 -3.74 -4.29
C GLU A 20 -16.81 -4.52 -3.68
N SER A 21 -16.56 -5.37 -2.69
CA SER A 21 -17.59 -6.26 -2.13
C SER A 21 -18.27 -5.75 -0.86
N VAL A 22 -17.61 -4.82 -0.14
CA VAL A 22 -18.14 -4.26 1.12
C VAL A 22 -18.43 -2.77 0.99
N GLU A 23 -17.42 -1.99 0.65
CA GLU A 23 -17.56 -0.52 0.61
C GLU A 23 -18.47 -0.04 -0.51
N ARG A 24 -18.32 -0.59 -1.72
CA ARG A 24 -19.15 -0.18 -2.85
C ARG A 24 -20.64 -0.45 -2.60
N PRO A 25 -21.06 -1.66 -2.17
CA PRO A 25 -22.48 -1.89 -1.86
C PRO A 25 -23.00 -0.99 -0.73
N ARG A 26 -22.17 -0.70 0.27
CA ARG A 26 -22.55 0.19 1.37
C ARG A 26 -22.87 1.60 0.87
N ILE A 27 -22.02 2.13 -0.02
CA ILE A 27 -22.23 3.47 -0.58
C ILE A 27 -23.43 3.48 -1.52
N VAL A 28 -23.62 2.44 -2.34
CA VAL A 28 -24.80 2.33 -3.20
C VAL A 28 -26.08 2.34 -2.37
N ALA A 29 -26.11 1.60 -1.25
CA ALA A 29 -27.24 1.61 -0.33
C ALA A 29 -27.46 3.00 0.29
N ALA A 30 -26.38 3.71 0.66
CA ALA A 30 -26.49 5.06 1.21
C ALA A 30 -27.07 6.06 0.19
N ILE A 31 -26.71 5.93 -1.08
CA ILE A 31 -27.26 6.76 -2.16
C ILE A 31 -28.75 6.49 -2.31
N ALA A 32 -29.17 5.22 -2.33
CA ALA A 32 -30.58 4.85 -2.46
C ALA A 32 -31.40 5.36 -1.28
N GLU A 33 -30.86 5.21 -0.06
CA GLU A 33 -31.53 5.70 1.16
C GLU A 33 -31.69 7.22 1.12
N ALA A 34 -30.65 7.95 0.75
CA ALA A 34 -30.70 9.41 0.65
C ALA A 34 -31.69 9.86 -0.43
N ARG A 35 -31.75 9.16 -1.57
CA ARG A 35 -32.68 9.45 -2.64
C ARG A 35 -34.13 9.29 -2.16
N ASP A 36 -34.41 8.29 -1.36
CA ASP A 36 -35.74 8.01 -0.86
C ASP A 36 -36.24 9.04 0.17
N LYS A 37 -35.32 9.85 0.74
CA LYS A 37 -35.67 10.86 1.75
C LYS A 37 -36.19 12.17 1.18
N GLY A 38 -36.13 12.40 -0.13
CA GLY A 38 -36.79 13.57 -0.71
C GLY A 38 -36.04 14.27 -1.83
N ASP A 39 -36.10 15.60 -1.83
CA ASP A 39 -35.63 16.45 -2.92
C ASP A 39 -34.13 16.38 -3.14
N LEU A 40 -33.72 15.89 -4.32
CA LEU A 40 -32.30 15.70 -4.66
C LEU A 40 -31.56 17.04 -4.84
N SER A 41 -32.24 18.11 -5.13
CA SER A 41 -31.59 19.41 -5.35
C SER A 41 -31.07 20.07 -4.08
N GLU A 42 -31.63 19.70 -2.91
CA GLU A 42 -31.22 20.23 -1.61
C GLU A 42 -30.87 19.12 -0.60
N ASN A 43 -30.62 17.92 -1.07
CA ASN A 43 -30.38 16.79 -0.20
C ASN A 43 -28.87 16.62 0.06
N ALA A 44 -28.41 17.15 1.20
CA ALA A 44 -27.01 17.09 1.60
C ALA A 44 -26.52 15.65 1.80
N GLU A 45 -27.38 14.74 2.26
CA GLU A 45 -27.02 13.32 2.42
C GLU A 45 -26.79 12.66 1.06
N TYR A 46 -27.59 12.98 0.06
CA TYR A 46 -27.41 12.48 -1.28
C TYR A 46 -26.10 13.00 -1.89
N ASP A 47 -25.83 14.29 -1.75
CA ASP A 47 -24.60 14.89 -2.27
C ASP A 47 -23.37 14.29 -1.63
N ALA A 48 -23.38 14.08 -0.30
CA ALA A 48 -22.29 13.46 0.43
C ALA A 48 -22.06 12.01 -0.01
N ALA A 49 -23.14 11.25 -0.23
CA ALA A 49 -23.05 9.86 -0.68
C ALA A 49 -22.50 9.77 -2.11
N LYS A 50 -22.89 10.68 -2.99
CA LYS A 50 -22.37 10.75 -4.36
C LYS A 50 -20.89 11.12 -4.38
N GLU A 51 -20.48 12.06 -3.53
CA GLU A 51 -19.08 12.42 -3.40
C GLU A 51 -18.25 11.22 -2.88
N ALA A 52 -18.75 10.53 -1.87
CA ALA A 52 -18.10 9.31 -1.35
C ALA A 52 -17.98 8.23 -2.43
N GLN A 53 -18.99 8.08 -3.29
CA GLN A 53 -18.93 7.15 -4.42
C GLN A 53 -17.82 7.53 -5.40
N GLY A 54 -17.68 8.79 -5.72
CA GLY A 54 -16.63 9.27 -6.63
C GLY A 54 -15.23 8.99 -6.07
N LEU A 55 -15.01 9.27 -4.79
CA LEU A 55 -13.74 9.02 -4.12
C LEU A 55 -13.43 7.52 -4.05
N LEU A 56 -14.43 6.68 -3.77
CA LEU A 56 -14.26 5.23 -3.75
C LEU A 56 -13.87 4.69 -5.12
N GLU A 57 -14.58 5.11 -6.19
CA GLU A 57 -14.31 4.62 -7.54
C GLU A 57 -12.93 5.06 -8.02
N MET A 58 -12.49 6.27 -7.65
CA MET A 58 -11.14 6.73 -7.94
C MET A 58 -10.10 5.86 -7.24
N LYS A 59 -10.32 5.54 -5.95
CA LYS A 59 -9.42 4.68 -5.18
C LYS A 59 -9.34 3.28 -5.77
N ILE A 60 -10.47 2.70 -6.16
CA ILE A 60 -10.53 1.39 -6.82
C ILE A 60 -9.73 1.40 -8.12
N SER A 61 -9.91 2.45 -8.93
CA SER A 61 -9.20 2.59 -10.19
C SER A 61 -7.68 2.67 -9.99
N GLN A 62 -7.23 3.48 -9.03
CA GLN A 62 -5.81 3.59 -8.69
C GLN A 62 -5.23 2.27 -8.20
N LEU A 63 -5.99 1.56 -7.37
CA LEU A 63 -5.55 0.26 -6.83
C LEU A 63 -5.45 -0.79 -7.92
N LYS A 64 -6.43 -0.84 -8.84
CA LYS A 64 -6.38 -1.72 -10.01
C LYS A 64 -5.17 -1.43 -10.90
N ALA A 65 -4.85 -0.16 -11.09
CA ALA A 65 -3.68 0.23 -11.88
C ALA A 65 -2.38 -0.24 -11.20
N THR A 66 -2.27 -0.07 -9.89
CA THR A 66 -1.11 -0.53 -9.12
C THR A 66 -0.96 -2.05 -9.21
N ILE A 67 -2.06 -2.80 -9.03
CA ILE A 67 -2.06 -4.26 -9.13
C ILE A 67 -1.68 -4.71 -10.54
N GLY A 68 -2.21 -4.05 -11.56
CA GLY A 68 -1.93 -4.39 -12.95
C GLY A 68 -0.48 -4.13 -13.36
N ASP A 69 0.19 -3.18 -12.70
CA ASP A 69 1.59 -2.82 -12.98
C ASP A 69 2.58 -3.54 -12.04
N ALA A 70 2.07 -4.33 -11.10
CA ALA A 70 2.90 -4.97 -10.09
C ALA A 70 3.70 -6.14 -10.65
N LYS A 71 4.96 -6.25 -10.17
CA LYS A 71 5.78 -7.45 -10.38
C LYS A 71 6.16 -8.03 -9.02
N ILE A 72 5.87 -9.30 -8.83
CA ILE A 72 6.19 -10.01 -7.59
C ILE A 72 7.66 -10.40 -7.61
N ILE A 73 8.37 -10.08 -6.53
CA ILE A 73 9.78 -10.40 -6.38
C ILE A 73 9.90 -11.84 -5.86
N ASP A 74 10.72 -12.63 -6.54
CA ASP A 74 11.02 -13.99 -6.11
C ASP A 74 12.09 -13.96 -5.02
N THR A 75 11.66 -14.08 -3.77
CA THR A 75 12.55 -14.04 -2.61
C THR A 75 13.50 -15.25 -2.52
N SER A 76 13.19 -16.34 -3.23
CA SER A 76 14.04 -17.52 -3.24
C SER A 76 15.40 -17.26 -3.90
N LYS A 77 15.51 -16.20 -4.70
CA LYS A 77 16.73 -15.80 -5.40
C LYS A 77 17.56 -14.77 -4.66
N LEU A 78 17.12 -14.34 -3.47
CA LEU A 78 17.86 -13.34 -2.70
C LEU A 78 19.12 -13.97 -2.08
N LYS A 79 20.23 -13.21 -2.15
CA LYS A 79 21.49 -13.63 -1.54
C LYS A 79 21.57 -13.12 -0.09
N ALA A 80 21.95 -13.97 0.83
CA ALA A 80 22.01 -13.63 2.25
C ALA A 80 23.19 -12.70 2.61
N ASP A 81 24.22 -12.63 1.77
CA ASP A 81 25.44 -11.86 2.03
C ASP A 81 25.42 -10.43 1.47
N THR A 82 24.45 -10.12 0.65
CA THR A 82 24.34 -8.81 -0.01
C THR A 82 22.97 -8.18 0.26
N VAL A 83 22.95 -6.90 0.56
CA VAL A 83 21.70 -6.17 0.79
C VAL A 83 20.98 -5.96 -0.53
N GLN A 84 19.75 -6.43 -0.62
CA GLN A 84 18.88 -6.34 -1.78
C GLN A 84 17.48 -5.89 -1.34
N ILE A 85 16.60 -5.62 -2.31
CA ILE A 85 15.19 -5.40 -1.98
C ILE A 85 14.65 -6.62 -1.23
N LEU A 86 13.83 -6.40 -0.20
CA LEU A 86 13.29 -7.37 0.75
C LEU A 86 14.31 -7.95 1.73
N SER A 87 15.57 -7.53 1.69
CA SER A 87 16.54 -7.91 2.71
C SER A 87 16.20 -7.26 4.05
N LYS A 88 16.30 -8.04 5.13
CA LYS A 88 16.19 -7.54 6.50
C LYS A 88 17.60 -7.27 7.00
N VAL A 89 17.89 -6.03 7.35
CA VAL A 89 19.24 -5.57 7.70
C VAL A 89 19.28 -5.05 9.12
N GLU A 90 20.22 -5.57 9.92
CA GLU A 90 20.52 -5.04 11.25
C GLU A 90 21.69 -4.05 11.13
N LEU A 91 21.45 -2.81 11.58
CA LEU A 91 22.45 -1.74 11.56
C LEU A 91 22.82 -1.33 12.97
N LYS A 92 24.11 -1.06 13.18
CA LYS A 92 24.60 -0.51 14.44
C LYS A 92 25.14 0.89 14.21
N ASN A 93 24.65 1.87 14.97
CA ASN A 93 25.24 3.21 14.98
C ASN A 93 26.52 3.18 15.81
N VAL A 94 27.67 3.35 15.19
CA VAL A 94 28.97 3.25 15.85
C VAL A 94 29.22 4.35 16.90
N LYS A 95 28.52 5.47 16.79
CA LYS A 95 28.67 6.58 17.75
C LYS A 95 27.83 6.36 19.01
N THR A 96 26.62 5.85 18.87
CA THR A 96 25.66 5.69 19.99
C THR A 96 25.55 4.25 20.48
N GLY A 97 26.01 3.27 19.70
CA GLY A 97 25.86 1.85 20.00
C GLY A 97 24.45 1.33 19.74
N MET A 98 23.51 2.15 19.29
CA MET A 98 22.14 1.73 19.02
C MET A 98 22.06 0.80 17.82
N LYS A 99 21.24 -0.22 17.94
CA LYS A 99 20.96 -1.17 16.86
C LYS A 99 19.58 -0.89 16.28
N MET A 100 19.45 -0.98 14.96
CA MET A 100 18.18 -0.81 14.26
C MET A 100 18.04 -1.93 13.23
N VAL A 101 16.81 -2.39 13.05
CA VAL A 101 16.51 -3.44 12.07
C VAL A 101 15.56 -2.88 11.04
N TYR A 102 15.95 -2.92 9.77
CA TYR A 102 15.14 -2.45 8.67
C TYR A 102 14.97 -3.54 7.61
N THR A 103 13.78 -3.59 7.01
CA THR A 103 13.53 -4.38 5.80
C THR A 103 13.37 -3.41 4.64
N LEU A 104 14.11 -3.62 3.57
CA LEU A 104 14.05 -2.78 2.37
C LEU A 104 12.91 -3.26 1.49
N VAL A 105 11.97 -2.37 1.20
CA VAL A 105 10.75 -2.71 0.46
C VAL A 105 10.50 -1.72 -0.67
N ALA A 106 9.59 -2.07 -1.58
CA ALA A 106 9.09 -1.12 -2.57
C ALA A 106 8.37 0.03 -1.86
N GLU A 107 8.32 1.20 -2.49
CA GLU A 107 7.71 2.39 -1.90
C GLU A 107 6.27 2.14 -1.44
N SER A 108 5.49 1.37 -2.20
CA SER A 108 4.10 1.05 -1.86
C SER A 108 3.94 0.23 -0.58
N GLU A 109 4.99 -0.47 -0.15
CA GLU A 109 4.97 -1.32 1.04
C GLU A 109 5.65 -0.67 2.25
N ALA A 110 6.19 0.54 2.11
CA ALA A 110 6.93 1.20 3.18
C ALA A 110 6.06 1.45 4.40
N ASN A 111 6.56 1.09 5.58
CA ASN A 111 5.89 1.32 6.85
C ASN A 111 6.96 1.42 7.94
N LEU A 112 7.27 2.65 8.34
CA LEU A 112 8.34 2.93 9.28
C LEU A 112 8.09 2.28 10.65
N LYS A 113 6.83 2.19 11.07
CA LYS A 113 6.47 1.55 12.35
C LYS A 113 6.83 0.06 12.39
N LEU A 114 6.80 -0.60 11.24
CA LEU A 114 7.15 -2.01 11.09
C LEU A 114 8.61 -2.21 10.68
N GLY A 115 9.39 -1.13 10.62
CA GLY A 115 10.78 -1.20 10.17
C GLY A 115 10.94 -1.43 8.67
N LYS A 116 9.90 -1.17 7.88
CA LYS A 116 9.93 -1.31 6.43
C LYS A 116 10.25 0.03 5.79
N ILE A 117 11.43 0.15 5.19
CA ILE A 117 11.86 1.40 4.53
C ILE A 117 11.84 1.22 3.01
N SER A 118 11.44 2.29 2.31
CA SER A 118 11.44 2.30 0.85
C SER A 118 12.87 2.23 0.31
N VAL A 119 13.08 1.45 -0.76
CA VAL A 119 14.37 1.40 -1.47
C VAL A 119 14.77 2.75 -2.05
N ASN A 120 13.84 3.70 -2.16
CA ASN A 120 14.10 5.04 -2.66
C ASN A 120 14.63 6.01 -1.59
N THR A 121 14.68 5.60 -0.32
CA THR A 121 15.23 6.44 0.75
C THR A 121 16.76 6.51 0.70
N PRO A 122 17.37 7.62 1.18
CA PRO A 122 18.84 7.71 1.22
C PRO A 122 19.51 6.59 2.00
N ILE A 123 18.93 6.16 3.12
CA ILE A 123 19.46 5.05 3.92
C ILE A 123 19.45 3.75 3.11
N ALA A 124 18.33 3.44 2.45
CA ALA A 124 18.22 2.24 1.63
C ALA A 124 19.18 2.29 0.45
N GLN A 125 19.32 3.44 -0.22
CA GLN A 125 20.25 3.61 -1.33
C GLN A 125 21.70 3.39 -0.91
N GLY A 126 22.05 3.81 0.32
CA GLY A 126 23.37 3.59 0.86
C GLY A 126 23.65 2.13 1.24
N LEU A 127 22.61 1.34 1.52
CA LEU A 127 22.73 -0.06 1.92
C LEU A 127 22.70 -1.03 0.75
N LEU A 128 21.94 -0.73 -0.30
CA LEU A 128 21.79 -1.62 -1.44
C LEU A 128 23.13 -2.00 -2.07
N GLY A 129 23.34 -3.29 -2.27
CA GLY A 129 24.57 -3.82 -2.85
C GLY A 129 25.72 -3.98 -1.86
N LYS A 130 25.56 -3.55 -0.62
CA LYS A 130 26.58 -3.71 0.42
C LYS A 130 26.58 -5.13 0.96
N LYS A 131 27.77 -5.57 1.39
CA LYS A 131 27.94 -6.87 2.04
C LYS A 131 27.90 -6.75 3.55
N VAL A 132 27.62 -7.86 4.19
CA VAL A 132 27.65 -7.94 5.65
C VAL A 132 29.02 -7.55 6.19
#